data_1d1459f16be27e9e847b4053173b47f2
#
_entry.id   1d1459f16be27e9e847b4053173b47f2
#
_cell.length_a   1.000
_cell.length_b   1.000
_cell.length_c   1.000
_cell.angle_alpha   90.00
_cell.angle_beta   90.00
_cell.angle_gamma   90.00
#
_symmetry.space_group_name_H-M   'P 1'
#
loop_
_entity.id
_entity.type
_entity.pdbx_description
1 polymer ?
#
loop_
_entity_poly.entity_id
_entity_poly.type
_entity_poly.pdbx_seq_one_letter_code
_entity_poly.pdbx_strand_id
1 'polypeptide(L)'
;MIESLLGVFTVGFLLGAPAGISPGPMLVLIISETFRHGIRAGAKVAFIPLLTDLPVVLVSGFLYAELSNMDFLLGAISLSGAVFLTYLGSRSIRAASAEIPDFTPRPLHLKELMVANLLNPNPYLFWFTVGAPLMVRSFQQTMSLGVA
;
A
#
# COMPACT_ATOMS: atom_id res chain seq x y z
N MET A 1 13.72 -19.55 -12.55
CA MET A 1 13.99 -18.72 -11.34
C MET A 1 14.01 -17.21 -11.65
N ILE A 2 14.83 -16.74 -12.59
CA ILE A 2 14.86 -15.29 -12.94
C ILE A 2 13.54 -14.82 -13.55
N GLU A 3 12.91 -15.60 -14.43
CA GLU A 3 11.60 -15.26 -15.04
C GLU A 3 10.47 -15.20 -14.01
N SER A 4 10.48 -16.07 -13.00
CA SER A 4 9.49 -16.01 -11.91
C SER A 4 9.70 -14.81 -11.01
N LEU A 5 10.95 -14.42 -10.70
CA LEU A 5 11.26 -13.22 -9.93
C LEU A 5 10.88 -11.94 -10.68
N LEU A 6 11.15 -11.88 -11.98
CA LEU A 6 10.73 -10.76 -12.83
C LEU A 6 9.21 -10.66 -12.90
N GLY A 7 8.50 -11.79 -13.00
CA GLY A 7 7.03 -11.82 -12.97
C GLY A 7 6.47 -11.27 -11.66
N VAL A 8 6.97 -11.74 -10.52
CA VAL A 8 6.56 -11.25 -9.19
C VAL A 8 6.85 -9.76 -9.03
N PHE A 9 8.04 -9.32 -9.44
CA PHE A 9 8.42 -7.89 -9.40
C PHE A 9 7.50 -7.05 -10.27
N THR A 10 7.21 -7.50 -11.49
CA THR A 10 6.36 -6.77 -12.44
C THR A 10 4.94 -6.62 -11.89
N VAL A 11 4.34 -7.71 -11.39
CA VAL A 11 3.00 -7.67 -10.82
C VAL A 11 2.97 -6.80 -9.56
N GLY A 12 3.95 -6.96 -8.66
CA GLY A 12 4.08 -6.15 -7.46
C GLY A 12 4.22 -4.65 -7.79
N PHE A 13 5.02 -4.32 -8.80
CA PHE A 13 5.19 -2.95 -9.26
C PHE A 13 3.91 -2.39 -9.88
N LEU A 14 3.26 -3.14 -10.77
CA LEU A 14 2.02 -2.70 -11.44
C LEU A 14 0.86 -2.47 -10.46
N LEU A 15 0.80 -3.21 -9.37
CA LEU A 15 -0.22 -3.03 -8.34
C LEU A 15 0.19 -2.02 -7.25
N GLY A 16 1.47 -2.02 -6.87
CA GLY A 16 1.98 -1.17 -5.80
C GLY A 16 2.20 0.28 -6.23
N ALA A 17 2.71 0.51 -7.45
CA ALA A 17 2.98 1.87 -7.92
C ALA A 17 1.72 2.74 -8.01
N PRO A 18 0.60 2.28 -8.62
CA PRO A 18 -0.65 3.05 -8.60
C PRO A 18 -1.21 3.26 -7.20
N ALA A 19 -1.09 2.27 -6.31
CA ALA A 19 -1.53 2.40 -4.93
C ALA A 19 -0.70 3.45 -4.16
N GLY A 20 0.62 3.50 -4.39
CA GLY A 20 1.52 4.47 -3.77
C GLY A 20 1.33 5.90 -4.28
N ILE A 21 0.96 6.07 -5.55
CA ILE A 21 0.71 7.38 -6.18
C ILE A 21 -0.75 7.82 -5.97
N SER A 22 -1.61 6.93 -5.48
CA SER A 22 -3.03 7.24 -5.24
C SER A 22 -3.17 8.47 -4.34
N PRO A 23 -4.02 9.46 -4.73
CA PRO A 23 -4.21 10.68 -3.95
C PRO A 23 -4.86 10.38 -2.61
N GLY A 24 -4.02 10.11 -1.64
CA GLY A 24 -4.37 9.91 -0.23
C GLY A 24 -3.81 11.03 0.65
N PRO A 25 -4.19 11.08 1.93
CA PRO A 25 -3.71 12.10 2.86
C PRO A 25 -2.17 12.18 2.90
N MET A 26 -1.48 11.06 2.82
CA MET A 26 -0.02 11.00 2.87
C MET A 26 0.64 11.63 1.63
N LEU A 27 0.12 11.37 0.42
CA LEU A 27 0.68 11.99 -0.79
C LEU A 27 0.56 13.53 -0.72
N VAL A 28 -0.59 14.02 -0.26
CA VAL A 28 -0.82 15.44 -0.07
C VAL A 28 0.16 16.04 0.95
N LEU A 29 0.41 15.34 2.04
CA LEU A 29 1.38 15.76 3.06
C LEU A 29 2.81 15.78 2.51
N ILE A 30 3.23 14.75 1.76
CA ILE A 30 4.54 14.70 1.11
C ILE A 30 4.73 15.89 0.17
N ILE A 31 3.74 16.16 -0.68
CA ILE A 31 3.77 17.27 -1.61
C ILE A 31 3.84 18.60 -0.86
N SER A 32 2.97 18.81 0.13
CA SER A 32 2.93 20.02 0.94
C SER A 32 4.26 20.30 1.66
N GLU A 33 4.83 19.28 2.33
CA GLU A 33 6.12 19.39 3.01
C GLU A 33 7.28 19.65 2.03
N THR A 34 7.22 19.03 0.84
CA THR A 34 8.22 19.28 -0.21
C THR A 34 8.21 20.72 -0.68
N PHE A 35 7.04 21.28 -0.96
CA PHE A 35 6.91 22.66 -1.41
C PHE A 35 7.30 23.69 -0.33
N ARG A 36 7.08 23.39 0.94
CA ARG A 36 7.33 24.33 2.05
C ARG A 36 8.76 24.28 2.57
N HIS A 37 9.29 23.08 2.73
CA HIS A 37 10.55 22.85 3.44
C HIS A 37 11.62 22.18 2.56
N GLY A 38 11.30 22.00 1.26
CA GLY A 38 12.20 21.42 0.29
C GLY A 38 12.19 19.88 0.24
N ILE A 39 12.88 19.33 -0.76
CA ILE A 39 12.87 17.89 -1.08
C ILE A 39 13.29 17.02 0.13
N ARG A 40 14.22 17.48 0.97
CA ARG A 40 14.67 16.71 2.13
C ARG A 40 13.55 16.51 3.16
N ALA A 41 12.69 17.50 3.35
CA ALA A 41 11.55 17.39 4.25
C ALA A 41 10.50 16.45 3.69
N GLY A 42 10.12 16.60 2.42
CA GLY A 42 9.20 15.68 1.74
C GLY A 42 9.70 14.24 1.74
N ALA A 43 11.00 14.01 1.52
CA ALA A 43 11.59 12.68 1.61
C ALA A 43 11.43 12.06 3.00
N LYS A 44 11.63 12.81 4.10
CA LYS A 44 11.41 12.32 5.46
C LYS A 44 9.95 11.87 5.66
N VAL A 45 8.99 12.64 5.16
CA VAL A 45 7.56 12.28 5.23
C VAL A 45 7.27 11.04 4.40
N ALA A 46 7.89 10.88 3.23
CA ALA A 46 7.74 9.70 2.38
C ALA A 46 8.27 8.40 3.02
N PHE A 47 9.18 8.49 3.98
CA PHE A 47 9.66 7.32 4.73
C PHE A 47 8.71 6.86 5.85
N ILE A 48 7.74 7.67 6.25
CA ILE A 48 6.80 7.34 7.33
C ILE A 48 5.96 6.09 7.00
N PRO A 49 5.33 5.99 5.82
CA PRO A 49 4.60 4.78 5.46
C PRO A 49 5.48 3.53 5.52
N LEU A 50 6.72 3.60 5.08
CA LEU A 50 7.63 2.45 5.13
C LEU A 50 7.80 1.91 6.56
N LEU A 51 7.87 2.80 7.55
CA LEU A 51 8.01 2.43 8.95
C LEU A 51 6.70 1.95 9.59
N THR A 52 5.59 2.61 9.26
CA THR A 52 4.28 2.32 9.85
C THR A 52 3.55 1.16 9.18
N ASP A 53 3.81 0.91 7.90
CA ASP A 53 3.20 -0.19 7.16
C ASP A 53 3.94 -1.53 7.38
N LEU A 54 5.22 -1.50 7.77
CA LEU A 54 6.00 -2.72 8.01
C LEU A 54 5.31 -3.71 8.97
N PRO A 55 4.81 -3.31 10.16
CA PRO A 55 4.05 -4.21 11.03
C PRO A 55 2.78 -4.74 10.35
N VAL A 56 2.09 -3.91 9.57
CA VAL A 56 0.87 -4.30 8.85
C VAL A 56 1.18 -5.36 7.79
N VAL A 57 2.27 -5.19 7.06
CA VAL A 57 2.77 -6.16 6.07
C VAL A 57 3.06 -7.51 6.72
N LEU A 58 3.79 -7.51 7.84
CA LEU A 58 4.16 -8.73 8.55
C LEU A 58 2.92 -9.46 9.10
N VAL A 59 2.03 -8.73 9.77
CA VAL A 59 0.80 -9.31 10.34
C VAL A 59 -0.13 -9.82 9.24
N SER A 60 -0.34 -9.06 8.17
CA SER A 60 -1.20 -9.49 7.07
C SER A 60 -0.63 -10.69 6.31
N GLY A 61 0.69 -10.74 6.11
CA GLY A 61 1.37 -11.88 5.50
C GLY A 61 1.25 -13.15 6.34
N PHE A 62 1.46 -13.04 7.66
CA PHE A 62 1.32 -14.15 8.59
C PHE A 62 -0.13 -14.67 8.63
N LEU A 63 -1.11 -13.79 8.81
CA LEU A 63 -2.52 -14.16 8.83
C LEU A 63 -2.95 -14.82 7.51
N TYR A 64 -2.51 -14.28 6.38
CA TYR A 64 -2.83 -14.87 5.09
C TYR A 64 -2.19 -16.26 4.90
N ALA A 65 -0.97 -16.48 5.37
CA ALA A 65 -0.30 -17.78 5.32
C ALA A 65 -1.06 -18.84 6.13
N GLU A 66 -1.54 -18.50 7.32
CA GLU A 66 -2.36 -19.39 8.16
C GLU A 66 -3.73 -19.70 7.52
N LEU A 67 -4.32 -18.73 6.84
CA LEU A 67 -5.62 -18.87 6.19
C LEU A 67 -5.53 -19.48 4.77
N SER A 68 -4.33 -19.79 4.28
CA SER A 68 -4.10 -20.23 2.90
C SER A 68 -4.80 -21.52 2.51
N ASN A 69 -5.22 -22.34 3.48
CA ASN A 69 -5.95 -23.59 3.27
C ASN A 69 -7.49 -23.43 3.27
N MET A 70 -7.99 -22.21 3.41
CA MET A 70 -9.43 -21.91 3.47
C MET A 70 -9.91 -21.22 2.19
N ASP A 71 -10.20 -22.00 1.14
CA ASP A 71 -10.57 -21.46 -0.20
C ASP A 71 -11.71 -20.45 -0.18
N PHE A 72 -12.74 -20.69 0.63
CA PHE A 72 -13.86 -19.76 0.77
C PHE A 72 -13.41 -18.40 1.33
N LEU A 73 -12.56 -18.41 2.35
CA LEU A 73 -12.06 -17.19 2.97
C LEU A 73 -11.12 -16.42 2.04
N LEU A 74 -10.29 -17.15 1.30
CA LEU A 74 -9.43 -16.57 0.26
C LEU A 74 -10.26 -15.94 -0.86
N GLY A 75 -11.35 -16.56 -1.27
CA GLY A 75 -12.29 -16.02 -2.23
C GLY A 75 -12.93 -14.71 -1.74
N ALA A 76 -13.39 -14.68 -0.50
CA ALA A 76 -13.97 -13.49 0.12
C ALA A 76 -12.98 -12.32 0.25
N ILE A 77 -11.73 -12.64 0.64
CA ILE A 77 -10.63 -11.64 0.71
C ILE A 77 -10.32 -11.09 -0.68
N SER A 78 -10.23 -11.95 -1.69
CA SER A 78 -9.95 -11.56 -3.07
C SER A 78 -11.07 -10.67 -3.65
N LEU A 79 -12.32 -11.01 -3.38
CA LEU A 79 -13.47 -10.20 -3.81
C LEU A 79 -13.48 -8.82 -3.13
N SER A 80 -13.23 -8.76 -1.83
CA SER A 80 -13.11 -7.49 -1.11
C SER A 80 -11.96 -6.63 -1.62
N GLY A 81 -10.84 -7.26 -2.01
CA GLY A 81 -9.73 -6.58 -2.68
C GLY A 81 -10.11 -5.97 -4.02
N ALA A 82 -10.86 -6.72 -4.86
CA ALA A 82 -11.35 -6.20 -6.15
C ALA A 82 -12.29 -5.00 -5.96
N VAL A 83 -13.22 -5.08 -5.00
CA VAL A 83 -14.11 -3.96 -4.64
C VAL A 83 -13.30 -2.76 -4.14
N PHE A 84 -12.31 -3.00 -3.29
CA PHE A 84 -11.43 -1.94 -2.78
C PHE A 84 -10.64 -1.26 -3.89
N LEU A 85 -10.03 -2.01 -4.80
CA LEU A 85 -9.29 -1.43 -5.94
C LEU A 85 -10.20 -0.62 -6.87
N THR A 86 -11.42 -1.09 -7.10
CA THR A 86 -12.43 -0.36 -7.89
C THR A 86 -12.82 0.95 -7.18
N TYR A 87 -13.04 0.89 -5.86
CA TYR A 87 -13.29 2.10 -5.05
C TYR A 87 -12.12 3.08 -5.12
N LEU A 88 -10.89 2.60 -4.94
CA LEU A 88 -9.69 3.43 -4.98
C LEU A 88 -9.50 4.09 -6.35
N GLY A 89 -9.69 3.32 -7.43
CA GLY A 89 -9.65 3.82 -8.80
C GLY A 89 -10.71 4.90 -9.06
N SER A 90 -11.94 4.67 -8.64
CA SER A 90 -13.02 5.66 -8.77
C SER A 90 -12.75 6.95 -8.00
N ARG A 91 -12.19 6.82 -6.80
CA ARG A 91 -11.77 7.97 -5.97
C ARG A 91 -10.64 8.75 -6.61
N SER A 92 -9.65 8.07 -7.20
CA SER A 92 -8.54 8.71 -7.88
C SER A 92 -9.00 9.53 -9.10
N ILE A 93 -9.94 9.00 -9.88
CA ILE A 93 -10.54 9.71 -11.03
C ILE A 93 -11.28 10.98 -10.54
N ARG A 94 -12.07 10.87 -9.47
CA ARG A 94 -12.78 12.02 -8.90
C ARG A 94 -11.85 13.07 -8.31
N ALA A 95 -10.78 12.64 -7.65
CA ALA A 95 -9.79 13.54 -7.06
C ALA A 95 -8.99 14.32 -8.13
N ALA A 96 -8.78 13.74 -9.30
CA ALA A 96 -8.12 14.42 -10.42
C ALA A 96 -8.90 15.65 -10.92
N SER A 97 -10.21 15.73 -10.65
CA SER A 97 -11.09 16.86 -11.01
C SER A 97 -11.37 17.81 -9.85
N ALA A 98 -10.83 17.53 -8.66
CA ALA A 98 -11.06 18.37 -7.48
C ALA A 98 -10.00 19.46 -7.37
N GLU A 99 -10.41 20.65 -6.93
CA GLU A 99 -9.48 21.73 -6.59
C GLU A 99 -8.55 21.29 -5.45
N ILE A 100 -7.27 21.69 -5.54
CA ILE A 100 -6.29 21.42 -4.49
C ILE A 100 -6.73 22.16 -3.23
N PRO A 101 -6.97 21.45 -2.11
CA PRO A 101 -7.39 22.11 -0.87
C PRO A 101 -6.35 23.14 -0.43
N ASP A 102 -6.82 24.29 0.02
CA ASP A 102 -5.96 25.35 0.56
C ASP A 102 -5.39 24.89 1.90
N PHE A 103 -4.12 24.47 1.88
CA PHE A 103 -3.44 24.00 3.08
C PHE A 103 -2.90 25.16 3.90
N THR A 104 -3.51 25.41 5.05
CA THR A 104 -2.95 26.32 6.05
C THR A 104 -1.56 25.84 6.51
N PRO A 105 -0.59 26.75 6.60
CA PRO A 105 0.81 26.44 6.86
C PRO A 105 1.11 26.09 8.32
N ARG A 106 0.70 24.93 8.80
CA ARG A 106 1.15 24.40 10.08
C ARG A 106 2.23 23.34 9.85
N PRO A 107 3.43 23.49 10.44
CA PRO A 107 4.43 22.43 10.40
C PRO A 107 3.87 21.22 11.16
N LEU A 108 3.75 20.07 10.46
CA LEU A 108 3.30 18.84 11.06
C LEU A 108 4.47 18.15 11.75
N HIS A 109 4.28 17.78 13.00
CA HIS A 109 5.28 16.99 13.72
C HIS A 109 5.27 15.53 13.22
N LEU A 110 6.43 14.88 13.24
CA LEU A 110 6.60 13.50 12.83
C LEU A 110 5.56 12.55 13.48
N LYS A 111 5.25 12.78 14.75
CA LYS A 111 4.23 12.00 15.47
C LYS A 111 2.83 12.15 14.87
N GLU A 112 2.44 13.36 14.49
CA GLU A 112 1.14 13.63 13.86
C GLU A 112 1.04 12.92 12.50
N LEU A 113 2.12 12.92 11.74
CA LEU A 113 2.22 12.21 10.45
C LEU A 113 2.13 10.70 10.62
N MET A 114 2.83 10.13 11.62
CA MET A 114 2.74 8.70 11.93
C MET A 114 1.32 8.30 12.36
N VAL A 115 0.70 9.09 13.24
CA VAL A 115 -0.69 8.85 13.66
C VAL A 115 -1.65 8.95 12.49
N ALA A 116 -1.49 9.96 11.63
CA ALA A 116 -2.32 10.11 10.44
C ALA A 116 -2.21 8.91 9.49
N ASN A 117 -1.01 8.34 9.32
CA ASN A 117 -0.84 7.13 8.50
C ASN A 117 -1.40 5.89 9.19
N LEU A 118 -1.19 5.72 10.49
CA LEU A 118 -1.75 4.60 11.25
C LEU A 118 -3.29 4.62 11.29
N LEU A 119 -3.90 5.78 11.30
CA LEU A 119 -5.36 5.93 11.24
C LEU A 119 -5.92 5.85 9.81
N ASN A 120 -5.05 5.85 8.80
CA ASN A 120 -5.47 5.74 7.42
C ASN A 120 -5.86 4.27 7.11
N PRO A 121 -7.10 3.98 6.71
CA PRO A 121 -7.52 2.61 6.42
C PRO A 121 -6.89 2.05 5.13
N ASN A 122 -6.41 2.89 4.22
CA ASN A 122 -5.93 2.45 2.91
C ASN A 122 -4.77 1.43 2.97
N PRO A 123 -3.70 1.63 3.78
CA PRO A 123 -2.63 0.64 3.91
C PRO A 123 -3.15 -0.72 4.39
N TYR A 124 -4.00 -0.73 5.41
CA TYR A 124 -4.56 -1.98 5.95
C TYR A 124 -5.37 -2.74 4.89
N LEU A 125 -6.29 -2.04 4.23
CA LEU A 125 -7.11 -2.64 3.18
C LEU A 125 -6.23 -3.17 2.03
N PHE A 126 -5.25 -2.40 1.57
CA PHE A 126 -4.33 -2.83 0.52
C PHE A 126 -3.53 -4.06 0.93
N TRP A 127 -2.88 -4.03 2.09
CA TRP A 127 -2.02 -5.14 2.52
C TRP A 127 -2.80 -6.42 2.82
N PHE A 128 -3.98 -6.34 3.45
CA PHE A 128 -4.80 -7.52 3.72
C PHE A 128 -5.46 -8.10 2.49
N THR A 129 -5.85 -7.28 1.50
CA THR A 129 -6.64 -7.76 0.35
C THR A 129 -5.83 -8.00 -0.91
N VAL A 130 -4.69 -7.32 -1.07
CA VAL A 130 -3.85 -7.38 -2.28
C VAL A 130 -2.43 -7.82 -1.95
N GLY A 131 -1.76 -7.12 -1.05
CA GLY A 131 -0.34 -7.30 -0.78
C GLY A 131 -0.01 -8.68 -0.21
N ALA A 132 -0.66 -9.09 0.88
CA ALA A 132 -0.42 -10.37 1.53
C ALA A 132 -0.75 -11.58 0.64
N PRO A 133 -1.90 -11.65 -0.07
CA PRO A 133 -2.18 -12.69 -1.02
C PRO A 133 -1.09 -12.86 -2.08
N LEU A 134 -0.59 -11.76 -2.60
CA LEU A 134 0.44 -11.75 -3.63
C LEU A 134 1.78 -12.27 -3.09
N MET A 135 2.19 -11.78 -1.91
CA MET A 135 3.44 -12.19 -1.27
C MET A 135 3.44 -13.69 -0.95
N VAL A 136 2.38 -14.21 -0.33
CA VAL A 136 2.33 -15.61 0.08
C VAL A 136 2.29 -16.54 -1.13
N ARG A 137 1.48 -16.23 -2.15
CA ARG A 137 1.46 -17.01 -3.41
C ARG A 137 2.81 -17.03 -4.11
N SER A 138 3.47 -15.87 -4.20
CA SER A 138 4.79 -15.77 -4.82
C SER A 138 5.84 -16.57 -4.05
N PHE A 139 5.78 -16.54 -2.72
CA PHE A 139 6.68 -17.31 -1.87
C PHE A 139 6.45 -18.81 -2.04
N GLN A 140 5.20 -19.27 -2.04
CA GLN A 140 4.84 -20.67 -2.26
C GLN A 140 5.30 -21.19 -3.63
N GLN A 141 5.12 -20.40 -4.70
CA GLN A 141 5.59 -20.75 -6.03
C GLN A 141 7.11 -20.87 -6.10
N THR A 142 7.83 -19.96 -5.44
CA THR A 142 9.30 -20.00 -5.40
C THR A 142 9.81 -21.22 -4.64
N MET A 143 9.17 -21.58 -3.54
CA MET A 143 9.51 -22.76 -2.75
C MET A 143 9.21 -24.06 -3.52
N SER A 144 8.08 -24.16 -4.22
CA SER A 144 7.73 -25.34 -5.01
C SER A 144 8.68 -25.56 -6.20
N LEU A 145 9.23 -24.51 -6.78
CA LEU A 145 10.22 -24.58 -7.87
C LEU A 145 11.64 -24.88 -7.36
N GLY A 146 11.91 -24.67 -6.08
CA GLY A 146 13.21 -24.96 -5.46
C GLY A 146 13.36 -26.39 -4.91
N VAL A 147 12.26 -27.14 -4.85
CA VAL A 147 12.21 -28.53 -4.34
C VAL A 147 12.12 -29.57 -5.48
N ALA A 148 11.96 -29.12 -6.72
CA ALA A 148 11.97 -29.96 -7.92
C ALA A 148 13.33 -29.88 -8.64
#